data_6c6ecd785afb2a2a82e3345c181deae9
#
_entry.id   6c6ecd785afb2a2a82e3345c181deae9
#
_cell.length_a   1.000
_cell.length_b   1.000
_cell.length_c   1.000
_cell.angle_alpha   90.00
_cell.angle_beta   90.00
_cell.angle_gamma   90.00
#
_symmetry.space_group_name_H-M   'P 1'
#
loop_
_entity.id
_entity.type
_entity.pdbx_description
1 polymer ?
#
loop_
_entity_poly.entity_id
_entity_poly.type
_entity_poly.pdbx_seq_one_letter_code
_entity_poly.pdbx_strand_id
1 'polypeptide(L)'
;MQKTKYADMPPCQIVPALADEGTYIASESTFYRVLKKEKMQYHRGRSQEPGKHSKPTSYTATAVNQVWTWDITYLNGPIKGRFYYLYLILDLFSRDIVGWEVWSEESAEHASELIKRACLKQKRLTTTFVRQVEFPDQ
;
A
#
# COMPACT_ATOMS: atom_id res chain seq x y z
N MET A 1 -17.74 14.28 36.26
CA MET A 1 -17.06 15.41 35.62
C MET A 1 -17.82 15.76 34.35
N GLN A 2 -18.45 16.93 34.28
CA GLN A 2 -19.10 17.39 33.06
C GLN A 2 -17.98 17.70 32.04
N LYS A 3 -18.00 16.99 30.88
CA LYS A 3 -17.17 17.39 29.75
C LYS A 3 -17.57 18.81 29.31
N THR A 4 -16.62 19.71 29.22
CA THR A 4 -16.86 21.03 28.66
C THR A 4 -17.34 20.90 27.23
N LYS A 5 -18.34 21.68 26.81
CA LYS A 5 -19.00 21.67 25.48
C LYS A 5 -18.01 21.58 24.29
N TYR A 6 -16.83 22.12 24.45
CA TYR A 6 -15.82 22.24 23.39
C TYR A 6 -14.63 21.29 23.52
N ALA A 7 -14.63 20.37 24.51
CA ALA A 7 -13.46 19.53 24.81
C ALA A 7 -13.01 18.63 23.65
N ASP A 8 -13.95 18.17 22.85
CA ASP A 8 -13.70 17.23 21.73
C ASP A 8 -13.76 17.92 20.35
N MET A 9 -13.93 19.27 20.31
CA MET A 9 -14.06 20.02 19.07
C MET A 9 -12.73 20.61 18.62
N PRO A 10 -12.42 20.57 17.30
CA PRO A 10 -11.22 21.24 16.77
C PRO A 10 -11.41 22.76 16.72
N PRO A 11 -10.34 23.56 16.77
CA PRO A 11 -10.40 25.01 16.68
C PRO A 11 -11.21 25.57 15.50
N CYS A 12 -11.16 24.89 14.33
CA CYS A 12 -11.95 25.28 13.16
C CYS A 12 -13.48 25.16 13.34
N GLN A 13 -13.92 24.42 14.35
CA GLN A 13 -15.34 24.31 14.74
C GLN A 13 -15.66 25.18 15.96
N ILE A 14 -14.70 25.32 16.89
CA ILE A 14 -14.88 26.12 18.10
C ILE A 14 -15.05 27.61 17.75
N VAL A 15 -14.21 28.15 16.86
CA VAL A 15 -14.23 29.58 16.52
C VAL A 15 -15.56 30.01 15.89
N PRO A 16 -16.12 29.31 14.88
CA PRO A 16 -17.43 29.62 14.36
C PRO A 16 -18.56 29.46 15.39
N ALA A 17 -18.53 28.37 16.19
CA ALA A 17 -19.54 28.12 17.21
C ALA A 17 -19.58 29.22 18.28
N LEU A 18 -18.43 29.74 18.69
CA LEU A 18 -18.34 30.88 19.60
C LEU A 18 -18.85 32.18 18.95
N ALA A 19 -18.56 32.37 17.65
CA ALA A 19 -19.03 33.52 16.90
C ALA A 19 -20.57 33.55 16.79
N ASP A 20 -21.19 32.36 16.57
CA ASP A 20 -22.65 32.22 16.56
C ASP A 20 -23.29 32.52 17.93
N GLU A 21 -22.54 32.31 19.03
CA GLU A 21 -22.93 32.72 20.37
C GLU A 21 -22.59 34.18 20.70
N GLY A 22 -22.13 34.94 19.73
CA GLY A 22 -21.74 36.34 19.90
C GLY A 22 -20.42 36.54 20.64
N THR A 23 -19.60 35.52 20.81
CA THR A 23 -18.33 35.56 21.56
C THR A 23 -17.15 35.37 20.63
N TYR A 24 -16.22 36.32 20.59
CA TYR A 24 -14.96 36.19 19.89
C TYR A 24 -13.80 36.16 20.88
N ILE A 25 -13.08 35.05 20.95
CA ILE A 25 -11.93 34.89 21.87
C ILE A 25 -10.62 35.10 21.12
N ALA A 26 -10.42 34.37 20.03
CA ALA A 26 -9.20 34.41 19.22
C ALA A 26 -9.41 33.77 17.84
N SER A 27 -8.48 34.00 16.93
CA SER A 27 -8.45 33.32 15.62
C SER A 27 -8.07 31.82 15.79
N GLU A 28 -8.44 31.01 14.80
CA GLU A 28 -8.06 29.59 14.75
C GLU A 28 -6.54 29.38 14.90
N SER A 29 -5.73 30.20 14.23
CA SER A 29 -4.28 30.14 14.31
C SER A 29 -3.76 30.32 15.73
N THR A 30 -4.41 31.20 16.51
CA THR A 30 -4.06 31.41 17.92
C THR A 30 -4.39 30.19 18.76
N PHE A 31 -5.57 29.58 18.56
CA PHE A 31 -5.93 28.33 19.22
C PHE A 31 -4.92 27.22 18.94
N TYR A 32 -4.56 27.01 17.66
CA TYR A 32 -3.56 26.00 17.30
C TYR A 32 -2.19 26.29 17.90
N ARG A 33 -1.77 27.55 17.98
CA ARG A 33 -0.50 27.93 18.62
C ARG A 33 -0.49 27.62 20.11
N VAL A 34 -1.59 27.91 20.82
CA VAL A 34 -1.73 27.59 22.25
C VAL A 34 -1.75 26.09 22.46
N LEU A 35 -2.57 25.32 21.72
CA LEU A 35 -2.64 23.87 21.81
C LEU A 35 -1.27 23.20 21.57
N LYS A 36 -0.49 23.75 20.62
CA LYS A 36 0.87 23.26 20.36
C LYS A 36 1.80 23.54 21.52
N LYS A 37 1.74 24.75 22.10
CA LYS A 37 2.55 25.15 23.26
C LYS A 37 2.25 24.26 24.49
N GLU A 38 0.97 23.97 24.73
CA GLU A 38 0.50 23.14 25.84
C GLU A 38 0.61 21.64 25.54
N LYS A 39 1.20 21.22 24.39
CA LYS A 39 1.33 19.83 23.94
C LYS A 39 0.00 19.07 23.90
N MET A 40 -1.09 19.80 23.67
CA MET A 40 -2.45 19.25 23.58
C MET A 40 -2.87 18.92 22.13
N GLN A 41 -2.00 19.16 21.16
CA GLN A 41 -2.19 18.67 19.80
C GLN A 41 -1.78 17.21 19.71
N TYR A 42 -2.70 16.32 20.04
CA TYR A 42 -2.51 14.90 19.80
C TYR A 42 -2.87 14.57 18.34
N HIS A 43 -2.14 13.64 17.76
CA HIS A 43 -2.48 13.04 16.48
C HIS A 43 -3.92 12.48 16.61
N ARG A 44 -4.84 12.98 15.77
CA ARG A 44 -6.21 12.46 15.73
C ARG A 44 -6.13 10.96 15.43
N GLY A 45 -6.72 10.15 16.29
CA GLY A 45 -6.55 8.69 16.39
C GLY A 45 -6.92 7.82 15.19
N ARG A 46 -6.87 8.37 13.97
CA ARG A 46 -6.94 7.63 12.69
C ARG A 46 -5.66 7.67 11.87
N SER A 47 -4.70 8.54 12.20
CA SER A 47 -3.37 8.48 11.61
C SER A 47 -2.47 7.75 12.60
N GLN A 48 -2.13 6.51 12.28
CA GLN A 48 -1.04 5.82 12.97
C GLN A 48 0.23 6.66 12.81
N GLU A 49 1.07 6.72 13.85
CA GLU A 49 2.42 7.24 13.69
C GLU A 49 3.03 6.62 12.44
N PRO A 50 3.80 7.40 11.64
CA PRO A 50 4.50 6.84 10.49
C PRO A 50 5.32 5.65 10.96
N GLY A 51 4.88 4.44 10.65
CA GLY A 51 5.63 3.25 10.95
C GLY A 51 7.01 3.38 10.32
N LYS A 52 8.06 2.96 11.01
CA LYS A 52 9.38 2.82 10.40
C LYS A 52 9.26 1.76 9.31
N HIS A 53 8.99 2.18 8.07
CA HIS A 53 9.04 1.28 6.94
C HIS A 53 10.52 0.92 6.71
N SER A 54 10.86 -0.34 6.92
CA SER A 54 12.17 -0.83 6.49
C SER A 54 12.21 -0.76 4.96
N LYS A 55 13.35 -0.31 4.43
CA LYS A 55 13.57 -0.27 2.99
C LYS A 55 13.33 -1.68 2.43
N PRO A 56 12.56 -1.85 1.34
CA PRO A 56 12.37 -3.15 0.71
C PRO A 56 13.72 -3.79 0.38
N THR A 57 13.80 -5.10 0.57
CA THR A 57 15.02 -5.86 0.20
C THR A 57 15.19 -5.77 -1.30
N SER A 58 16.33 -5.25 -1.75
CA SER A 58 16.68 -5.26 -3.17
C SER A 58 17.38 -6.57 -3.54
N TYR A 59 17.00 -7.13 -4.69
CA TYR A 59 17.61 -8.33 -5.23
C TYR A 59 18.37 -7.97 -6.51
N THR A 60 19.58 -8.51 -6.65
CA THR A 60 20.40 -8.33 -7.85
C THR A 60 20.69 -9.71 -8.42
N ALA A 61 20.30 -9.96 -9.65
CA ALA A 61 20.67 -11.18 -10.37
C ALA A 61 21.92 -10.91 -11.21
N THR A 62 22.87 -11.83 -11.16
CA THR A 62 24.13 -11.77 -11.92
C THR A 62 24.18 -12.81 -13.04
N ALA A 63 23.21 -13.72 -13.09
CA ALA A 63 23.09 -14.77 -14.09
C ALA A 63 21.62 -15.13 -14.33
N VAL A 64 21.36 -15.75 -15.48
CA VAL A 64 20.03 -16.27 -15.86
C VAL A 64 19.54 -17.32 -14.88
N ASN A 65 18.23 -17.31 -14.59
CA ASN A 65 17.56 -18.25 -13.70
C ASN A 65 18.03 -18.20 -12.24
N GLN A 66 18.63 -17.11 -11.81
CA GLN A 66 19.07 -16.91 -10.42
C GLN A 66 17.96 -16.31 -9.55
N VAL A 67 17.27 -15.31 -10.08
CA VAL A 67 16.14 -14.63 -9.42
C VAL A 67 15.01 -14.48 -10.41
N TRP A 68 13.83 -14.96 -10.04
CA TRP A 68 12.61 -14.76 -10.82
C TRP A 68 11.68 -13.80 -10.10
N THR A 69 11.08 -12.90 -10.83
CA THR A 69 9.98 -12.06 -10.36
C THR A 69 8.67 -12.62 -10.87
N TRP A 70 7.62 -12.54 -10.08
CA TRP A 70 6.29 -12.95 -10.49
C TRP A 70 5.26 -11.89 -10.11
N ASP A 71 4.22 -11.80 -10.91
CA ASP A 71 3.14 -10.84 -10.74
C ASP A 71 1.82 -11.39 -11.26
N ILE A 72 0.71 -10.80 -10.78
CA ILE A 72 -0.64 -11.08 -11.28
C ILE A 72 -1.19 -9.77 -11.82
N THR A 73 -1.46 -9.74 -13.13
CA THR A 73 -2.01 -8.58 -13.82
C THR A 73 -3.46 -8.81 -14.20
N TYR A 74 -4.32 -7.83 -13.98
CA TYR A 74 -5.73 -7.87 -14.35
C TYR A 74 -5.89 -7.53 -15.82
N LEU A 75 -6.50 -8.45 -16.58
CA LEU A 75 -6.87 -8.25 -17.97
C LEU A 75 -8.36 -8.00 -18.07
N ASN A 76 -8.76 -6.94 -18.78
CA ASN A 76 -10.16 -6.66 -19.02
C ASN A 76 -10.81 -7.77 -19.87
N GLY A 77 -11.90 -8.34 -19.35
CA GLY A 77 -12.70 -9.29 -20.11
C GLY A 77 -13.59 -8.59 -21.16
N PRO A 78 -14.22 -9.36 -22.06
CA PRO A 78 -15.13 -8.83 -23.09
C PRO A 78 -16.42 -8.23 -22.50
N ILE A 79 -16.76 -8.57 -21.26
CA ILE A 79 -17.92 -8.07 -20.54
C ILE A 79 -17.46 -7.09 -19.47
N LYS A 80 -18.06 -5.89 -19.42
CA LYS A 80 -17.75 -4.86 -18.42
C LYS A 80 -17.87 -5.43 -16.99
N GLY A 81 -16.78 -5.27 -16.20
CA GLY A 81 -16.71 -5.78 -14.83
C GLY A 81 -16.23 -7.22 -14.70
N ARG A 82 -15.95 -7.91 -15.81
CA ARG A 82 -15.28 -9.20 -15.81
C ARG A 82 -13.81 -9.04 -16.09
N PHE A 83 -12.96 -9.69 -15.29
CA PHE A 83 -11.51 -9.66 -15.42
C PHE A 83 -10.99 -11.07 -15.55
N TYR A 84 -9.87 -11.20 -16.25
CA TYR A 84 -9.00 -12.37 -16.23
C TYR A 84 -7.71 -12.00 -15.49
N TYR A 85 -7.05 -13.00 -14.97
CA TYR A 85 -5.85 -12.86 -14.16
C TYR A 85 -4.68 -13.48 -14.90
N LEU A 86 -3.78 -12.63 -15.38
CA LEU A 86 -2.52 -13.08 -16.00
C LEU A 86 -1.47 -13.26 -14.90
N TYR A 87 -1.09 -14.50 -14.69
CA TYR A 87 0.06 -14.86 -13.86
C TYR A 87 1.30 -14.86 -14.74
N LEU A 88 2.33 -14.11 -14.39
CA LEU A 88 3.53 -13.94 -15.18
C LEU A 88 4.77 -14.18 -14.31
N ILE A 89 5.73 -14.97 -14.81
CA ILE A 89 7.04 -15.17 -14.19
C ILE A 89 8.10 -14.68 -15.16
N LEU A 90 8.93 -13.75 -14.71
CA LEU A 90 10.04 -13.17 -15.47
C LEU A 90 11.37 -13.51 -14.79
N ASP A 91 12.39 -13.80 -15.59
CA ASP A 91 13.76 -13.85 -15.10
C ASP A 91 14.32 -12.43 -14.96
N LEU A 92 14.82 -12.10 -13.77
CA LEU A 92 15.28 -10.76 -13.46
C LEU A 92 16.50 -10.33 -14.28
N PHE A 93 17.37 -11.29 -14.66
CA PHE A 93 18.58 -11.02 -15.39
C PHE A 93 18.35 -10.92 -16.91
N SER A 94 17.77 -11.95 -17.52
CA SER A 94 17.55 -11.99 -18.98
C SER A 94 16.32 -11.20 -19.42
N ARG A 95 15.37 -10.93 -18.51
CA ARG A 95 14.05 -10.36 -18.80
C ARG A 95 13.14 -11.29 -19.62
N ASP A 96 13.51 -12.55 -19.76
CA ASP A 96 12.73 -13.55 -20.46
C ASP A 96 11.51 -13.97 -19.65
N ILE A 97 10.43 -14.31 -20.38
CA ILE A 97 9.23 -14.89 -19.77
C ILE A 97 9.49 -16.36 -19.51
N VAL A 98 9.63 -16.72 -18.26
CA VAL A 98 9.85 -18.11 -17.81
C VAL A 98 8.56 -18.92 -17.87
N GLY A 99 7.44 -18.29 -17.50
CA GLY A 99 6.12 -18.90 -17.54
C GLY A 99 5.01 -17.87 -17.43
N TRP A 100 3.85 -18.20 -18.00
CA TRP A 100 2.65 -17.38 -17.89
C TRP A 100 1.39 -18.23 -18.03
N GLU A 101 0.32 -17.79 -17.42
CA GLU A 101 -1.02 -18.40 -17.51
C GLU A 101 -2.10 -17.36 -17.29
N VAL A 102 -3.28 -17.60 -17.88
CA VAL A 102 -4.45 -16.74 -17.72
C VAL A 102 -5.59 -17.56 -17.12
N TRP A 103 -6.17 -17.03 -16.04
CA TRP A 103 -7.26 -17.66 -15.30
C TRP A 103 -8.44 -16.72 -15.17
N SER A 104 -9.64 -17.28 -14.94
CA SER A 104 -10.87 -16.50 -14.68
C SER A 104 -11.02 -16.07 -13.23
N GLU A 105 -10.17 -16.57 -12.34
CA GLU A 105 -10.15 -16.30 -10.91
C GLU A 105 -8.73 -16.17 -10.39
N GLU A 106 -8.56 -15.42 -9.30
CA GLU A 106 -7.29 -15.32 -8.59
C GLU A 106 -7.21 -16.41 -7.52
N SER A 107 -6.16 -17.24 -7.56
CA SER A 107 -5.93 -18.32 -6.62
C SER A 107 -4.44 -18.54 -6.36
N ALA A 108 -4.10 -18.83 -5.10
CA ALA A 108 -2.75 -19.20 -4.69
C ALA A 108 -2.31 -20.55 -5.27
N GLU A 109 -3.26 -21.45 -5.53
CA GLU A 109 -3.03 -22.75 -6.14
C GLU A 109 -2.51 -22.57 -7.58
N HIS A 110 -3.12 -21.70 -8.38
CA HIS A 110 -2.69 -21.40 -9.74
C HIS A 110 -1.26 -20.85 -9.76
N ALA A 111 -0.93 -19.91 -8.85
CA ALA A 111 0.41 -19.39 -8.71
C ALA A 111 1.42 -20.51 -8.37
N SER A 112 1.08 -21.36 -7.40
CA SER A 112 1.93 -22.47 -6.96
C SER A 112 2.19 -23.48 -8.08
N GLU A 113 1.17 -23.83 -8.85
CA GLU A 113 1.30 -24.76 -9.97
C GLU A 113 2.12 -24.19 -11.11
N LEU A 114 1.92 -22.92 -11.45
CA LEU A 114 2.73 -22.24 -12.46
C LEU A 114 4.21 -22.22 -12.07
N ILE A 115 4.51 -21.88 -10.82
CA ILE A 115 5.89 -21.88 -10.29
C ILE A 115 6.50 -23.28 -10.38
N LYS A 116 5.78 -24.33 -9.95
CA LYS A 116 6.27 -25.71 -10.03
C LYS A 116 6.59 -26.12 -11.48
N ARG A 117 5.70 -25.81 -12.43
CA ARG A 117 5.91 -26.08 -13.85
C ARG A 117 7.10 -25.31 -14.43
N ALA A 118 7.26 -24.03 -14.05
CA ALA A 118 8.40 -23.23 -14.45
C ALA A 118 9.72 -23.82 -13.93
N CYS A 119 9.78 -24.22 -12.68
CA CYS A 119 10.95 -24.89 -12.09
C CYS A 119 11.31 -26.17 -12.82
N LEU A 120 10.33 -27.02 -13.13
CA LEU A 120 10.55 -28.27 -13.86
C LEU A 120 11.05 -28.01 -15.28
N LYS A 121 10.45 -27.05 -15.99
CA LYS A 121 10.84 -26.66 -17.36
C LYS A 121 12.29 -26.18 -17.43
N GLN A 122 12.71 -25.38 -16.45
CA GLN A 122 14.06 -24.84 -16.37
C GLN A 122 15.06 -25.79 -15.67
N LYS A 123 14.63 -26.95 -15.21
CA LYS A 123 15.43 -27.93 -14.43
C LYS A 123 16.12 -27.29 -13.22
N ARG A 124 15.44 -26.36 -12.56
CA ARG A 124 15.95 -25.61 -11.41
C ARG A 124 15.11 -25.90 -10.15
N LEU A 125 15.79 -26.31 -9.09
CA LEU A 125 15.18 -26.55 -7.78
C LEU A 125 15.48 -25.42 -6.77
N THR A 126 16.46 -24.56 -7.09
CA THR A 126 16.93 -23.49 -6.21
C THR A 126 16.92 -22.14 -6.95
N THR A 127 15.75 -21.55 -7.10
CA THR A 127 15.60 -20.19 -7.65
C THR A 127 14.96 -19.31 -6.59
N THR A 128 15.45 -18.10 -6.43
CA THR A 128 14.84 -17.12 -5.53
C THR A 128 13.64 -16.47 -6.22
N PHE A 129 12.49 -16.53 -5.58
CA PHE A 129 11.24 -15.90 -6.05
C PHE A 129 11.00 -14.60 -5.32
N VAL A 130 10.72 -13.55 -6.06
CA VAL A 130 10.37 -12.23 -5.53
C VAL A 130 9.04 -11.79 -6.15
N ARG A 131 8.05 -11.47 -5.32
CA ARG A 131 6.84 -10.83 -5.82
C ARG A 131 7.20 -9.41 -6.25
N GLN A 132 6.77 -9.02 -7.45
CA GLN A 132 6.92 -7.64 -7.90
C GLN A 132 6.07 -6.75 -6.99
N VAL A 133 6.72 -5.82 -6.31
CA VAL A 133 6.03 -4.78 -5.55
C VAL A 133 5.81 -3.64 -6.53
N GLU A 134 4.57 -3.23 -6.71
CA GLU A 134 4.27 -2.01 -7.46
C GLU A 134 5.07 -0.86 -6.85
N PHE A 135 5.94 -0.25 -7.64
CA PHE A 135 6.54 1.02 -7.26
C PHE A 135 5.45 2.07 -7.43
N PRO A 136 5.15 2.89 -6.41
CA PRO A 136 4.28 4.03 -6.61
C PRO A 136 4.91 4.91 -7.69
N ASP A 137 4.09 5.33 -8.66
CA ASP A 137 4.47 6.24 -9.73
C ASP A 137 5.21 7.46 -9.15
N GLN A 138 6.39 7.76 -9.76
CA GLN A 138 7.17 8.96 -9.45
C GLN A 138 6.50 10.19 -10.03
#